data_4b82a71868459ce61628284406e3ae4d
#
_entry.id   4b82a71868459ce61628284406e3ae4d
#
_cell.length_a   1.000
_cell.length_b   1.000
_cell.length_c   1.000
_cell.angle_alpha   90.00
_cell.angle_beta   90.00
_cell.angle_gamma   90.00
#
_symmetry.space_group_name_H-M   'P 1'
#
loop_
_entity.id
_entity.type
_entity.pdbx_description
1 polymer ?
#
loop_
_entity_poly.entity_id
_entity_poly.type
_entity_poly.pdbx_seq_one_letter_code
_entity_poly.pdbx_strand_id
1 'polypeptide(L)'
;ELYGQKLPRTMLREHYRCAPEIIEFCNKMFYNGELISMKAKKSDDQWPTLMVRKTAPGNHMRTLRRALTKGTYSQREIDTVEELIGGVVDGVDFREILGGEESGSDYMLGIATPYRLQADRLSEAICSTADLPEMSSLSETIHKFQGRGAKAMILSTVVDESRIGHMKLRFVDDPRMINVAVSRAKEKFILVTNHDEVPRSKIIKALIDYVRFQNPNQVTESEVLSVFDLLYKEYSERLNEFASRVHGDSRYKSENIVWTLLNDILAEPAYGLLEVVSQVRLRDLLPNLDRLNERQKEFVRSVSAIDFAVYHKVSRRMLLAIEVNGTRFHEESPA
;
A
#
# COMPACT_ATOMS: atom_id res chain seq x y z
N GLU A 1 35.93 -16.62 -3.76
CA GLU A 1 37.20 -15.81 -3.78
C GLU A 1 38.33 -16.61 -4.42
N LEU A 2 38.21 -16.94 -5.69
CA LEU A 2 39.23 -17.73 -6.40
C LEU A 2 40.33 -16.84 -7.02
N TYR A 3 40.21 -15.52 -7.00
CA TYR A 3 41.16 -14.60 -7.60
C TYR A 3 41.44 -13.43 -6.65
N GLY A 4 42.50 -13.51 -5.89
CA GLY A 4 43.00 -12.46 -5.00
C GLY A 4 43.55 -11.22 -5.72
N GLN A 5 43.47 -11.12 -7.03
CA GLN A 5 43.82 -9.95 -7.82
C GLN A 5 42.61 -9.22 -8.28
N LYS A 6 42.56 -7.88 -8.13
CA LYS A 6 41.53 -7.03 -8.68
C LYS A 6 41.53 -7.21 -10.20
N LEU A 7 40.48 -7.88 -10.71
CA LEU A 7 40.27 -7.94 -12.15
C LEU A 7 40.17 -6.50 -12.71
N PRO A 8 40.82 -6.23 -13.84
CA PRO A 8 40.70 -4.93 -14.50
C PRO A 8 39.22 -4.70 -14.81
N ARG A 9 38.68 -3.55 -14.39
CA ARG A 9 37.29 -3.17 -14.62
C ARG A 9 37.27 -2.02 -15.61
N THR A 10 36.62 -2.21 -16.73
CA THR A 10 36.32 -1.13 -17.68
C THR A 10 34.84 -0.78 -17.55
N MET A 11 34.54 0.47 -17.30
CA MET A 11 33.18 0.96 -17.24
C MET A 11 32.78 1.48 -18.62
N LEU A 12 31.64 0.99 -19.15
CA LEU A 12 31.02 1.55 -20.32
C LEU A 12 30.29 2.83 -19.91
N ARG A 13 30.75 3.99 -20.38
CA ARG A 13 30.21 5.29 -19.97
C ARG A 13 29.06 5.76 -20.84
N GLU A 14 29.01 5.36 -22.09
CA GLU A 14 27.96 5.78 -23.01
C GLU A 14 26.63 5.09 -22.72
N HIS A 15 25.58 5.89 -22.57
CA HIS A 15 24.24 5.40 -22.24
C HIS A 15 23.24 5.81 -23.35
N TYR A 16 22.68 4.81 -24.03
CA TYR A 16 21.78 5.00 -25.18
C TYR A 16 20.31 4.72 -24.90
N ARG A 17 19.96 4.19 -23.71
CA ARG A 17 18.61 3.68 -23.43
C ARG A 17 17.65 4.76 -22.93
N CYS A 18 17.98 5.41 -21.83
CA CYS A 18 17.08 6.29 -21.11
C CYS A 18 17.14 7.72 -21.67
N ALA A 19 16.04 8.46 -21.50
CA ALA A 19 16.05 9.89 -21.63
C ALA A 19 17.09 10.54 -20.68
N PRO A 20 17.69 11.69 -21.08
CA PRO A 20 18.76 12.31 -20.29
C PRO A 20 18.41 12.55 -18.82
N GLU A 21 17.21 13.04 -18.54
CA GLU A 21 16.76 13.37 -17.18
C GLU A 21 16.69 12.13 -16.29
N ILE A 22 16.29 10.97 -16.84
CA ILE A 22 16.19 9.70 -16.12
C ILE A 22 17.59 9.19 -15.77
N ILE A 23 18.47 9.13 -16.76
CA ILE A 23 19.81 8.58 -16.51
C ILE A 23 20.68 9.52 -15.68
N GLU A 24 20.42 10.82 -15.72
CA GLU A 24 21.16 11.80 -14.91
C GLU A 24 20.96 11.57 -13.42
N PHE A 25 19.76 11.21 -12.98
CA PHE A 25 19.54 10.79 -11.59
C PHE A 25 20.42 9.59 -11.23
N CYS A 26 20.35 8.53 -12.03
CA CYS A 26 21.17 7.34 -11.80
C CYS A 26 22.68 7.68 -11.81
N ASN A 27 23.11 8.53 -12.72
CA ASN A 27 24.50 8.95 -12.90
C ASN A 27 25.01 9.65 -11.63
N LYS A 28 24.25 10.59 -11.10
CA LYS A 28 24.60 11.30 -9.87
C LYS A 28 24.59 10.41 -8.64
N MET A 29 23.61 9.52 -8.54
CA MET A 29 23.41 8.71 -7.34
C MET A 29 24.30 7.45 -7.28
N PHE A 30 24.60 6.82 -8.42
CA PHE A 30 25.20 5.49 -8.44
C PHE A 30 26.48 5.37 -9.26
N TYR A 31 26.78 6.34 -10.14
CA TYR A 31 27.88 6.28 -11.09
C TYR A 31 28.87 7.48 -10.98
N ASN A 32 28.77 8.27 -9.92
CA ASN A 32 29.66 9.40 -9.65
C ASN A 32 29.76 10.43 -10.81
N GLY A 33 28.73 10.55 -11.64
CA GLY A 33 28.72 11.45 -12.79
C GLY A 33 29.49 10.97 -14.01
N GLU A 34 29.93 9.70 -14.04
CA GLU A 34 30.78 9.17 -15.11
C GLU A 34 30.04 8.74 -16.38
N LEU A 35 28.69 8.60 -16.32
CA LEU A 35 27.90 8.23 -17.50
C LEU A 35 27.70 9.43 -18.44
N ILE A 36 27.71 9.12 -19.72
CA ILE A 36 27.47 10.09 -20.81
C ILE A 36 26.14 9.72 -21.48
N SER A 37 25.12 10.56 -21.36
CA SER A 37 23.87 10.35 -22.06
C SER A 37 24.05 10.61 -23.56
N MET A 38 23.73 9.63 -24.38
CA MET A 38 23.82 9.71 -25.85
C MET A 38 22.48 10.02 -26.51
N LYS A 39 21.37 10.01 -25.74
CA LYS A 39 20.06 10.44 -26.24
C LYS A 39 19.92 11.96 -26.17
N ALA A 40 19.33 12.53 -27.23
CA ALA A 40 18.94 13.94 -27.22
C ALA A 40 17.70 14.16 -26.33
N LYS A 41 17.66 15.33 -25.70
CA LYS A 41 16.47 15.77 -24.96
C LYS A 41 15.36 16.05 -25.97
N LYS A 42 14.17 15.47 -25.77
CA LYS A 42 12.97 15.80 -26.53
C LYS A 42 12.39 17.12 -25.99
N SER A 43 12.25 18.12 -26.84
CA SER A 43 11.81 19.47 -26.42
C SER A 43 10.29 19.67 -26.41
N ASP A 44 9.53 18.76 -27.05
CA ASP A 44 8.09 18.94 -27.36
C ASP A 44 7.17 17.92 -26.66
N ASP A 45 7.59 17.39 -25.55
CA ASP A 45 6.84 16.35 -24.87
C ASP A 45 5.85 16.99 -23.86
N GLN A 46 4.55 16.85 -24.12
CA GLN A 46 3.48 17.35 -23.22
C GLN A 46 3.53 16.70 -21.83
N TRP A 47 4.14 15.53 -21.73
CA TRP A 47 4.32 14.81 -20.48
C TRP A 47 5.73 14.87 -19.95
N PRO A 48 5.91 15.07 -18.62
CA PRO A 48 7.23 15.10 -18.01
C PRO A 48 7.94 13.74 -18.15
N THR A 49 9.26 13.79 -18.34
CA THR A 49 10.12 12.60 -18.38
C THR A 49 10.16 11.87 -17.04
N LEU A 50 10.10 12.64 -15.94
CA LEU A 50 10.09 12.15 -14.57
C LEU A 50 8.87 12.70 -13.83
N MET A 51 8.17 11.84 -13.11
CA MET A 51 7.03 12.22 -12.30
C MET A 51 7.03 11.45 -10.97
N VAL A 52 6.53 12.09 -9.94
CA VAL A 52 6.19 11.46 -8.67
C VAL A 52 4.69 11.63 -8.43
N ARG A 53 4.00 10.52 -8.23
CA ARG A 53 2.60 10.49 -7.80
C ARG A 53 2.54 9.96 -6.38
N LYS A 54 2.29 10.82 -5.42
CA LYS A 54 2.12 10.41 -4.02
C LYS A 54 0.71 9.90 -3.81
N THR A 55 0.57 8.84 -3.04
CA THR A 55 -0.75 8.39 -2.60
C THR A 55 -1.28 9.32 -1.50
N ALA A 56 -2.60 9.28 -1.28
CA ALA A 56 -3.18 9.93 -0.12
C ALA A 56 -2.50 9.46 1.18
N PRO A 57 -2.36 10.35 2.20
CA PRO A 57 -1.74 10.01 3.48
C PRO A 57 -2.38 8.80 4.16
N GLY A 58 -1.60 8.08 4.96
CA GLY A 58 -2.07 6.97 5.78
C GLY A 58 -1.27 5.68 5.61
N ASN A 59 -1.59 4.69 6.42
CA ASN A 59 -0.92 3.39 6.47
C ASN A 59 -1.68 2.38 5.62
N HIS A 60 -1.32 2.25 4.36
CA HIS A 60 -2.02 1.46 3.36
C HIS A 60 -1.37 0.11 3.06
N MET A 61 -0.14 -0.12 3.54
CA MET A 61 0.55 -1.40 3.36
C MET A 61 -0.16 -2.51 4.14
N ARG A 62 -0.34 -3.66 3.49
CA ARG A 62 -0.90 -4.86 4.09
C ARG A 62 0.02 -6.05 3.84
N THR A 63 0.15 -6.92 4.84
CA THR A 63 0.92 -8.17 4.73
C THR A 63 -0.01 -9.34 4.99
N LEU A 64 -0.21 -10.18 3.98
CA LEU A 64 -0.97 -11.42 4.10
C LEU A 64 -0.04 -12.57 4.47
N ARG A 65 -0.49 -13.43 5.39
CA ARG A 65 0.28 -14.59 5.88
C ARG A 65 -0.31 -15.94 5.49
N ARG A 66 -1.46 -15.96 4.83
CA ARG A 66 -2.12 -17.21 4.39
C ARG A 66 -1.31 -17.90 3.30
N ALA A 67 -1.25 -19.23 3.31
CA ALA A 67 -0.39 -20.04 2.45
C ALA A 67 -0.58 -19.77 0.95
N LEU A 68 -1.81 -19.54 0.49
CA LEU A 68 -2.13 -19.32 -0.93
C LEU A 68 -1.93 -17.86 -1.41
N THR A 69 -1.90 -16.89 -0.48
CA THR A 69 -1.86 -15.46 -0.81
C THR A 69 -0.85 -14.70 0.03
N LYS A 70 0.27 -15.35 0.36
CA LYS A 70 1.32 -14.74 1.19
C LYS A 70 2.05 -13.63 0.43
N GLY A 71 2.15 -12.46 1.05
CA GLY A 71 2.91 -11.34 0.46
C GLY A 71 2.56 -10.00 1.06
N THR A 72 3.17 -8.96 0.51
CA THR A 72 2.95 -7.56 0.91
C THR A 72 2.43 -6.77 -0.29
N TYR A 73 1.45 -5.90 -0.05
CA TYR A 73 0.87 -5.03 -1.06
C TYR A 73 0.35 -3.74 -0.45
N SER A 74 0.10 -2.74 -1.28
CA SER A 74 -0.59 -1.49 -0.96
C SER A 74 -1.72 -1.28 -1.96
N GLN A 75 -2.97 -1.42 -1.51
CA GLN A 75 -4.12 -1.19 -2.38
C GLN A 75 -4.14 0.25 -2.88
N ARG A 76 -3.76 1.20 -2.05
CA ARG A 76 -3.73 2.62 -2.42
C ARG A 76 -2.79 2.92 -3.59
N GLU A 77 -1.62 2.27 -3.62
CA GLU A 77 -0.72 2.43 -4.76
C GLU A 77 -1.27 1.74 -6.02
N ILE A 78 -2.00 0.62 -5.88
CA ILE A 78 -2.69 -0.03 -7.00
C ILE A 78 -3.74 0.91 -7.58
N ASP A 79 -4.63 1.44 -6.75
CA ASP A 79 -5.69 2.36 -7.17
C ASP A 79 -5.11 3.63 -7.84
N THR A 80 -3.98 4.13 -7.31
CA THR A 80 -3.25 5.27 -7.90
C THR A 80 -2.66 4.93 -9.27
N VAL A 81 -2.16 3.71 -9.46
CA VAL A 81 -1.68 3.25 -10.75
C VAL A 81 -2.85 3.08 -11.74
N GLU A 82 -3.99 2.55 -11.29
CA GLU A 82 -5.20 2.46 -12.11
C GLU A 82 -5.70 3.85 -12.53
N GLU A 83 -5.71 4.82 -11.62
CA GLU A 83 -6.01 6.23 -11.94
C GLU A 83 -5.11 6.77 -13.03
N LEU A 84 -3.79 6.54 -12.91
CA LEU A 84 -2.80 6.99 -13.89
C LEU A 84 -3.02 6.38 -15.28
N ILE A 85 -3.30 5.07 -15.33
CA ILE A 85 -3.41 4.32 -16.59
C ILE A 85 -4.77 4.53 -17.26
N GLY A 86 -5.84 4.61 -16.48
CA GLY A 86 -7.21 4.71 -16.97
C GLY A 86 -7.72 6.12 -17.19
N GLY A 87 -6.97 7.16 -16.79
CA GLY A 87 -7.43 8.53 -16.72
C GLY A 87 -6.65 9.53 -17.55
N VAL A 88 -7.19 10.74 -17.55
CA VAL A 88 -6.51 11.94 -18.00
C VAL A 88 -5.89 12.61 -16.78
N VAL A 89 -4.57 12.57 -16.66
CA VAL A 89 -3.83 13.19 -15.58
C VAL A 89 -3.20 14.48 -16.09
N ASP A 90 -3.45 15.59 -15.39
CA ASP A 90 -2.98 16.91 -15.76
C ASP A 90 -3.35 17.34 -17.21
N GLY A 91 -4.52 16.86 -17.70
CA GLY A 91 -5.05 17.20 -19.02
C GLY A 91 -4.54 16.35 -20.18
N VAL A 92 -3.73 15.33 -19.94
CA VAL A 92 -3.20 14.44 -20.96
C VAL A 92 -3.58 12.99 -20.68
N ASP A 93 -4.11 12.29 -21.68
CA ASP A 93 -4.42 10.86 -21.59
C ASP A 93 -3.11 10.05 -21.53
N PHE A 94 -2.99 9.23 -20.51
CA PHE A 94 -1.82 8.35 -20.35
C PHE A 94 -1.60 7.43 -21.56
N ARG A 95 -2.67 7.06 -22.25
CA ARG A 95 -2.62 6.25 -23.49
C ARG A 95 -1.91 6.95 -24.64
N GLU A 96 -1.94 8.27 -24.71
CA GLU A 96 -1.19 9.06 -25.72
C GLU A 96 0.32 8.91 -25.53
N ILE A 97 0.79 8.73 -24.28
CA ILE A 97 2.20 8.48 -23.98
C ILE A 97 2.65 7.13 -24.52
N LEU A 98 1.76 6.14 -24.41
CA LEU A 98 2.01 4.79 -24.89
C LEU A 98 1.87 4.69 -26.39
N GLY A 99 1.18 5.64 -27.05
CA GLY A 99 1.02 5.69 -28.50
C GLY A 99 2.34 5.77 -29.27
N GLY A 100 2.39 5.18 -30.44
CA GLY A 100 3.55 5.10 -31.33
C GLY A 100 3.86 3.66 -31.72
N GLU A 101 4.62 3.48 -32.81
CA GLU A 101 4.99 2.17 -33.33
C GLU A 101 5.82 1.40 -32.29
N GLU A 102 5.48 0.13 -32.08
CA GLU A 102 6.29 -0.81 -31.31
C GLU A 102 7.66 -0.97 -31.96
N SER A 103 8.69 -0.49 -31.30
CA SER A 103 10.07 -0.67 -31.72
C SER A 103 10.73 -1.78 -30.90
N GLY A 104 10.67 -2.99 -31.38
CA GLY A 104 11.43 -4.11 -30.85
C GLY A 104 10.76 -4.88 -29.70
N SER A 105 11.55 -5.59 -28.92
CA SER A 105 11.13 -6.53 -27.85
C SER A 105 10.76 -5.87 -26.51
N ASP A 106 10.64 -4.56 -26.44
CA ASP A 106 10.39 -3.84 -25.19
C ASP A 106 8.90 -3.54 -25.01
N TYR A 107 8.48 -3.51 -23.76
CA TYR A 107 7.11 -3.20 -23.37
C TYR A 107 6.80 -1.71 -23.53
N MET A 108 5.54 -1.38 -23.85
CA MET A 108 5.07 0.01 -23.84
C MET A 108 5.01 0.51 -22.40
N LEU A 109 4.45 -0.30 -21.48
CA LEU A 109 4.35 0.00 -20.06
C LEU A 109 5.02 -1.10 -19.23
N GLY A 110 5.92 -0.71 -18.35
CA GLY A 110 6.47 -1.57 -17.30
C GLY A 110 6.06 -1.09 -15.93
N ILE A 111 5.63 -2.00 -15.04
CA ILE A 111 5.37 -1.68 -13.66
C ILE A 111 6.25 -2.56 -12.79
N ALA A 112 7.18 -1.92 -12.09
CA ALA A 112 8.11 -2.59 -11.19
C ALA A 112 7.70 -2.37 -9.72
N THR A 113 7.83 -3.42 -8.92
CA THR A 113 7.58 -3.34 -7.48
C THR A 113 8.52 -4.29 -6.73
N PRO A 114 8.83 -4.03 -5.44
CA PRO A 114 9.64 -4.94 -4.64
C PRO A 114 8.96 -6.28 -4.30
N TYR A 115 7.61 -6.34 -4.35
CA TYR A 115 6.84 -7.45 -3.81
C TYR A 115 6.01 -8.18 -4.86
N ARG A 116 6.09 -9.51 -4.86
CA ARG A 116 5.38 -10.35 -5.81
C ARG A 116 3.86 -10.16 -5.77
N LEU A 117 3.26 -10.14 -4.58
CA LEU A 117 1.81 -9.97 -4.44
C LEU A 117 1.34 -8.61 -4.99
N GLN A 118 2.14 -7.56 -4.84
CA GLN A 118 1.85 -6.27 -5.46
C GLN A 118 1.89 -6.36 -6.99
N ALA A 119 2.90 -7.04 -7.53
CA ALA A 119 3.02 -7.22 -8.99
C ALA A 119 1.83 -7.98 -9.57
N ASP A 120 1.40 -9.06 -8.90
CA ASP A 120 0.27 -9.87 -9.34
C ASP A 120 -1.04 -9.06 -9.33
N ARG A 121 -1.30 -8.30 -8.26
CA ARG A 121 -2.47 -7.42 -8.16
C ARG A 121 -2.45 -6.26 -9.16
N LEU A 122 -1.29 -5.66 -9.39
CA LEU A 122 -1.15 -4.63 -10.43
C LEU A 122 -1.39 -5.20 -11.83
N SER A 123 -0.96 -6.44 -12.08
CA SER A 123 -1.26 -7.11 -13.35
C SER A 123 -2.77 -7.33 -13.54
N GLU A 124 -3.47 -7.79 -12.49
CA GLU A 124 -4.93 -7.95 -12.52
C GLU A 124 -5.64 -6.60 -12.75
N ALA A 125 -5.21 -5.54 -12.07
CA ALA A 125 -5.76 -4.20 -12.18
C ALA A 125 -5.60 -3.62 -13.61
N ILE A 126 -4.41 -3.75 -14.19
CA ILE A 126 -4.15 -3.28 -15.56
C ILE A 126 -5.04 -4.00 -16.57
N CYS A 127 -5.18 -5.32 -16.45
CA CYS A 127 -6.04 -6.10 -17.34
C CYS A 127 -7.51 -5.68 -17.28
N SER A 128 -7.96 -5.14 -16.14
CA SER A 128 -9.34 -4.69 -15.95
C SER A 128 -9.59 -3.24 -16.41
N THR A 129 -8.57 -2.39 -16.36
CA THR A 129 -8.71 -0.93 -16.54
C THR A 129 -8.24 -0.43 -17.90
N ALA A 130 -7.23 -1.06 -18.48
CA ALA A 130 -6.61 -0.60 -19.72
C ALA A 130 -7.04 -1.48 -20.91
N ASP A 131 -7.61 -0.85 -21.95
CA ASP A 131 -7.74 -1.43 -23.29
C ASP A 131 -6.34 -1.56 -23.97
N LEU A 132 -5.33 -1.97 -23.20
CA LEU A 132 -3.99 -2.20 -23.73
C LEU A 132 -3.89 -3.65 -24.23
N PRO A 133 -3.24 -3.90 -25.36
CA PRO A 133 -2.95 -5.25 -25.80
C PRO A 133 -2.19 -6.01 -24.70
N GLU A 134 -2.56 -7.26 -24.41
CA GLU A 134 -1.96 -8.07 -23.33
C GLU A 134 -0.43 -8.13 -23.36
N MET A 135 0.17 -8.00 -24.53
CA MET A 135 1.63 -8.05 -24.72
C MET A 135 2.32 -6.69 -24.56
N SER A 136 1.58 -5.59 -24.43
CA SER A 136 2.17 -4.24 -24.38
C SER A 136 2.55 -3.79 -22.96
N SER A 137 2.03 -4.46 -21.92
CA SER A 137 2.31 -4.13 -20.53
C SER A 137 2.90 -5.30 -19.76
N LEU A 138 3.77 -5.01 -18.78
CA LEU A 138 4.38 -5.98 -17.90
C LEU A 138 4.40 -5.45 -16.47
N SER A 139 3.71 -6.14 -15.55
CA SER A 139 3.84 -5.92 -14.10
C SER A 139 4.64 -7.05 -13.46
N GLU A 140 5.79 -6.72 -12.85
CA GLU A 140 6.70 -7.72 -12.28
C GLU A 140 7.54 -7.16 -11.13
N THR A 141 8.20 -8.06 -10.41
CA THR A 141 9.18 -7.65 -9.42
C THR A 141 10.42 -7.04 -10.09
N ILE A 142 11.04 -6.05 -9.42
CA ILE A 142 12.20 -5.30 -9.96
C ILE A 142 13.28 -6.22 -10.49
N HIS A 143 13.56 -7.34 -9.83
CA HIS A 143 14.59 -8.28 -10.25
C HIS A 143 14.31 -8.93 -11.62
N LYS A 144 13.06 -9.14 -11.97
CA LYS A 144 12.68 -9.74 -13.25
C LYS A 144 12.73 -8.75 -14.42
N PHE A 145 12.83 -7.46 -14.14
CA PHE A 145 13.09 -6.44 -15.16
C PHE A 145 14.56 -6.38 -15.60
N GLN A 146 15.46 -7.15 -14.98
CA GLN A 146 16.85 -7.21 -15.46
C GLN A 146 16.89 -7.71 -16.91
N GLY A 147 17.51 -6.91 -17.80
CA GLY A 147 17.57 -7.21 -19.24
C GLY A 147 16.38 -6.70 -20.06
N ARG A 148 15.27 -6.33 -19.45
CA ARG A 148 14.07 -5.79 -20.11
C ARG A 148 13.98 -4.28 -19.91
N GLY A 149 13.19 -3.61 -20.75
CA GLY A 149 12.91 -2.18 -20.62
C GLY A 149 11.48 -1.88 -21.03
N ALA A 150 11.01 -0.68 -20.71
CA ALA A 150 9.72 -0.19 -21.15
C ALA A 150 9.83 1.27 -21.63
N LYS A 151 8.94 1.68 -22.52
CA LYS A 151 8.84 3.08 -22.94
C LYS A 151 8.51 3.96 -21.74
N ALA A 152 7.42 3.63 -21.03
CA ALA A 152 7.06 4.18 -19.75
C ALA A 152 7.27 3.16 -18.62
N MET A 153 7.80 3.59 -17.48
CA MET A 153 8.07 2.73 -16.33
C MET A 153 7.46 3.33 -15.07
N ILE A 154 6.65 2.56 -14.37
CA ILE A 154 6.11 2.92 -13.05
C ILE A 154 6.85 2.10 -11.99
N LEU A 155 7.28 2.75 -10.91
CA LEU A 155 7.79 2.10 -9.70
C LEU A 155 6.80 2.28 -8.56
N SER A 156 6.24 1.17 -8.06
CA SER A 156 5.37 1.12 -6.88
C SER A 156 6.16 0.62 -5.68
N THR A 157 6.30 1.41 -4.63
CA THR A 157 7.18 1.13 -3.49
C THR A 157 6.54 0.29 -2.39
N VAL A 158 5.22 0.38 -2.23
CA VAL A 158 4.38 -0.38 -1.28
C VAL A 158 4.54 0.03 0.19
N VAL A 159 5.71 0.49 0.60
CA VAL A 159 6.00 0.80 2.00
C VAL A 159 5.33 2.10 2.45
N ASP A 160 4.93 2.14 3.71
CA ASP A 160 4.26 3.26 4.35
C ASP A 160 4.93 3.65 5.68
N GLU A 161 4.36 4.59 6.41
CA GLU A 161 4.88 5.09 7.68
C GLU A 161 4.64 4.14 8.88
N SER A 162 3.94 3.02 8.66
CA SER A 162 3.72 2.03 9.72
C SER A 162 5.04 1.46 10.22
N ARG A 163 5.03 0.93 11.46
CA ARG A 163 6.19 0.22 12.01
C ARG A 163 6.70 -0.89 11.08
N ILE A 164 5.79 -1.59 10.41
CA ILE A 164 6.15 -2.67 9.48
C ILE A 164 6.74 -2.08 8.20
N GLY A 165 6.20 -0.96 7.71
CA GLY A 165 6.76 -0.21 6.57
C GLY A 165 8.18 0.21 6.84
N HIS A 166 8.45 0.80 8.00
CA HIS A 166 9.81 1.16 8.41
C HIS A 166 10.77 -0.03 8.46
N MET A 167 10.34 -1.19 8.95
CA MET A 167 11.17 -2.40 8.96
C MET A 167 11.52 -2.89 7.55
N LYS A 168 10.59 -2.73 6.60
CA LYS A 168 10.75 -3.15 5.21
C LYS A 168 11.47 -2.11 4.34
N LEU A 169 11.56 -0.87 4.80
CA LEU A 169 12.14 0.24 4.06
C LEU A 169 13.56 -0.06 3.57
N ARG A 170 14.42 -0.66 4.39
CA ARG A 170 15.78 -1.01 4.01
C ARG A 170 15.85 -1.91 2.77
N PHE A 171 14.86 -2.78 2.59
CA PHE A 171 14.77 -3.65 1.41
C PHE A 171 14.34 -2.86 0.18
N VAL A 172 13.37 -1.95 0.34
CA VAL A 172 12.81 -1.17 -0.78
C VAL A 172 13.72 -0.03 -1.22
N ASP A 173 14.39 0.62 -0.26
CA ASP A 173 15.33 1.73 -0.49
C ASP A 173 16.77 1.23 -0.83
N ASP A 174 16.88 0.02 -1.41
CA ASP A 174 18.17 -0.53 -1.85
C ASP A 174 18.64 0.19 -3.13
N PRO A 175 19.86 0.75 -3.12
CA PRO A 175 20.40 1.48 -4.28
C PRO A 175 20.40 0.68 -5.59
N ARG A 176 20.64 -0.63 -5.51
CA ARG A 176 20.70 -1.50 -6.68
C ARG A 176 19.31 -1.71 -7.27
N MET A 177 18.30 -1.87 -6.41
CA MET A 177 16.91 -2.01 -6.85
C MET A 177 16.40 -0.73 -7.50
N ILE A 178 16.61 0.42 -6.86
CA ILE A 178 16.16 1.70 -7.41
C ILE A 178 16.89 2.00 -8.72
N ASN A 179 18.20 1.78 -8.80
CA ASN A 179 18.96 1.96 -10.03
C ASN A 179 18.42 1.07 -11.17
N VAL A 180 18.12 -0.20 -10.89
CA VAL A 180 17.50 -1.10 -11.88
C VAL A 180 16.15 -0.56 -12.32
N ALA A 181 15.25 -0.23 -11.39
CA ALA A 181 13.91 0.24 -11.71
C ALA A 181 13.94 1.52 -12.59
N VAL A 182 14.70 2.53 -12.17
CA VAL A 182 14.81 3.81 -12.88
C VAL A 182 15.45 3.63 -14.27
N SER A 183 16.56 2.89 -14.35
CA SER A 183 17.28 2.70 -15.63
C SER A 183 16.58 1.77 -16.63
N ARG A 184 15.41 1.19 -16.30
CA ARG A 184 14.56 0.44 -17.26
C ARG A 184 13.62 1.33 -18.04
N ALA A 185 13.37 2.54 -17.59
CA ALA A 185 12.57 3.52 -18.30
C ALA A 185 13.32 4.10 -19.49
N LYS A 186 12.72 4.05 -20.68
CA LYS A 186 13.32 4.63 -21.89
C LYS A 186 12.99 6.10 -22.08
N GLU A 187 11.74 6.48 -21.84
CA GLU A 187 11.23 7.83 -22.11
C GLU A 187 10.55 8.45 -20.89
N LYS A 188 9.79 7.68 -20.12
CA LYS A 188 9.03 8.15 -18.97
C LYS A 188 9.28 7.29 -17.75
N PHE A 189 9.43 7.91 -16.61
CA PHE A 189 9.51 7.23 -15.31
C PHE A 189 8.59 7.89 -14.30
N ILE A 190 7.75 7.10 -13.66
CA ILE A 190 6.79 7.55 -12.65
C ILE A 190 7.04 6.79 -11.35
N LEU A 191 7.28 7.52 -10.28
CA LEU A 191 7.33 6.96 -8.93
C LEU A 191 5.95 7.06 -8.30
N VAL A 192 5.35 5.94 -7.90
CA VAL A 192 4.14 5.88 -7.10
C VAL A 192 4.52 5.48 -5.67
N THR A 193 4.27 6.36 -4.71
CA THR A 193 4.76 6.17 -3.34
C THR A 193 4.03 7.09 -2.36
N ASN A 194 4.11 6.78 -1.06
CA ASN A 194 3.76 7.69 0.03
C ASN A 194 4.99 8.14 0.84
N HIS A 195 6.17 7.91 0.27
CA HIS A 195 7.46 7.97 0.98
C HIS A 195 8.05 9.35 1.19
N ASP A 196 7.43 10.39 0.66
CA ASP A 196 7.91 11.77 0.75
C ASP A 196 8.19 12.21 2.20
N GLU A 197 7.38 11.74 3.12
CA GLU A 197 7.41 12.12 4.53
C GLU A 197 8.20 11.15 5.42
N VAL A 198 8.72 10.05 4.86
CA VAL A 198 9.49 9.06 5.63
C VAL A 198 10.94 9.52 5.77
N PRO A 199 11.36 10.04 6.93
CA PRO A 199 12.68 10.68 7.10
C PRO A 199 13.85 9.70 6.98
N ARG A 200 13.60 8.38 6.95
CA ARG A 200 14.61 7.33 6.90
C ARG A 200 14.93 6.80 5.51
N SER A 201 14.12 7.11 4.51
CA SER A 201 14.41 6.82 3.11
C SER A 201 15.55 7.73 2.63
N LYS A 202 16.51 7.15 1.91
CA LYS A 202 17.65 7.89 1.36
C LYS A 202 17.53 8.05 -0.14
N ILE A 203 17.36 6.95 -0.84
CA ILE A 203 17.40 6.92 -2.32
C ILE A 203 16.05 7.37 -2.89
N ILE A 204 14.95 6.84 -2.34
CA ILE A 204 13.60 7.24 -2.77
C ILE A 204 13.39 8.73 -2.50
N LYS A 205 13.77 9.21 -1.31
CA LYS A 205 13.71 10.64 -0.99
C LYS A 205 14.57 11.47 -1.94
N ALA A 206 15.79 11.03 -2.23
CA ALA A 206 16.68 11.74 -3.17
C ALA A 206 16.07 11.77 -4.59
N LEU A 207 15.35 10.73 -5.01
CA LEU A 207 14.63 10.71 -6.28
C LEU A 207 13.48 11.72 -6.29
N ILE A 208 12.67 11.77 -5.23
CA ILE A 208 11.59 12.74 -5.07
C ILE A 208 12.15 14.17 -5.08
N ASP A 209 13.20 14.43 -4.31
CA ASP A 209 13.85 15.74 -4.24
C ASP A 209 14.47 16.14 -5.59
N TYR A 210 15.03 15.19 -6.32
CA TYR A 210 15.56 15.41 -7.67
C TYR A 210 14.46 15.82 -8.65
N VAL A 211 13.31 15.12 -8.65
CA VAL A 211 12.17 15.47 -9.51
C VAL A 211 11.62 16.85 -9.13
N ARG A 212 11.46 17.11 -7.83
CA ARG A 212 10.99 18.41 -7.31
C ARG A 212 11.93 19.56 -7.69
N PHE A 213 13.24 19.33 -7.68
CA PHE A 213 14.23 20.30 -8.10
C PHE A 213 14.17 20.62 -9.60
N GLN A 214 13.91 19.60 -10.43
CA GLN A 214 13.74 19.77 -11.87
C GLN A 214 12.48 20.59 -12.20
N ASN A 215 11.36 20.19 -11.61
CA ASN A 215 10.08 20.88 -11.72
C ASN A 215 9.16 20.48 -10.56
N PRO A 216 8.83 21.41 -9.65
CA PRO A 216 7.94 21.12 -8.52
C PRO A 216 6.56 20.56 -8.91
N ASN A 217 6.04 20.97 -10.08
CA ASN A 217 4.74 20.51 -10.58
C ASN A 217 4.72 19.03 -11.00
N GLN A 218 5.88 18.39 -11.08
CA GLN A 218 5.99 16.95 -11.37
C GLN A 218 5.85 16.07 -10.12
N VAL A 219 5.76 16.65 -8.94
CA VAL A 219 5.48 15.96 -7.68
C VAL A 219 4.04 16.26 -7.30
N THR A 220 3.14 15.36 -7.62
CA THR A 220 1.69 15.53 -7.44
C THR A 220 1.14 14.51 -6.46
N GLU A 221 -0.07 14.76 -5.95
CA GLU A 221 -0.80 13.83 -5.09
C GLU A 221 -1.96 13.21 -5.86
N SER A 222 -2.21 11.93 -5.60
CA SER A 222 -3.38 11.25 -6.14
C SER A 222 -4.62 11.71 -5.38
N GLU A 223 -5.69 11.97 -6.12
CA GLU A 223 -7.01 12.28 -5.56
C GLU A 223 -7.79 11.02 -5.15
N VAL A 224 -7.24 9.84 -5.45
CA VAL A 224 -7.87 8.57 -5.11
C VAL A 224 -7.97 8.41 -3.60
N LEU A 225 -9.18 8.48 -3.12
CA LEU A 225 -9.54 8.24 -1.72
C LEU A 225 -10.36 6.95 -1.64
N SER A 226 -10.10 6.14 -0.61
CA SER A 226 -10.99 5.02 -0.33
C SER A 226 -12.32 5.52 0.20
N VAL A 227 -13.35 4.67 0.10
CA VAL A 227 -14.66 4.94 0.75
C VAL A 227 -14.48 5.26 2.25
N PHE A 228 -13.52 4.61 2.90
CA PHE A 228 -13.20 4.91 4.30
C PHE A 228 -12.61 6.31 4.49
N ASP A 229 -11.73 6.78 3.59
CA ASP A 229 -11.17 8.13 3.70
C ASP A 229 -12.24 9.19 3.43
N LEU A 230 -13.15 8.95 2.49
CA LEU A 230 -14.28 9.84 2.23
C LEU A 230 -15.18 9.92 3.45
N LEU A 231 -15.50 8.77 4.08
CA LEU A 231 -16.26 8.73 5.32
C LEU A 231 -15.51 9.46 6.44
N TYR A 232 -14.20 9.24 6.60
CA TYR A 232 -13.40 9.94 7.59
C TYR A 232 -13.33 11.45 7.34
N LYS A 233 -13.21 11.90 6.09
CA LYS A 233 -13.19 13.32 5.74
C LYS A 233 -14.51 14.00 6.05
N GLU A 234 -15.64 13.35 5.69
CA GLU A 234 -16.97 13.88 5.93
C GLU A 234 -17.36 13.89 7.43
N TYR A 235 -16.88 12.90 8.18
CA TYR A 235 -17.19 12.76 9.60
C TYR A 235 -16.02 13.08 10.53
N SER A 236 -14.94 13.71 10.04
CA SER A 236 -13.73 13.95 10.83
C SER A 236 -13.99 14.74 12.12
N GLU A 237 -14.84 15.75 12.07
CA GLU A 237 -15.21 16.53 13.27
C GLU A 237 -15.96 15.67 14.29
N ARG A 238 -16.97 14.91 13.83
CA ARG A 238 -17.73 13.98 14.67
C ARG A 238 -16.85 12.86 15.22
N LEU A 239 -15.91 12.36 14.42
CA LEU A 239 -14.94 11.35 14.86
C LEU A 239 -13.96 11.88 15.89
N ASN A 240 -13.48 13.12 15.76
CA ASN A 240 -12.64 13.77 16.75
C ASN A 240 -13.40 14.01 18.07
N GLU A 241 -14.64 14.47 17.99
CA GLU A 241 -15.52 14.61 19.14
C GLU A 241 -15.78 13.24 19.81
N PHE A 242 -16.11 12.23 19.01
CA PHE A 242 -16.28 10.86 19.50
C PHE A 242 -14.99 10.32 20.11
N ALA A 243 -13.84 10.50 19.46
CA ALA A 243 -12.54 10.05 19.96
C ALA A 243 -12.17 10.68 21.31
N SER A 244 -12.58 11.94 21.54
CA SER A 244 -12.37 12.60 22.84
C SER A 244 -13.21 12.02 23.96
N ARG A 245 -14.35 11.37 23.62
CA ARG A 245 -15.28 10.73 24.57
C ARG A 245 -15.04 9.24 24.76
N VAL A 246 -14.15 8.63 23.93
CA VAL A 246 -13.84 7.21 24.07
C VAL A 246 -13.28 6.92 25.45
N HIS A 247 -14.00 6.10 26.20
CA HIS A 247 -13.63 5.65 27.53
C HIS A 247 -13.95 4.16 27.68
N GLY A 248 -13.34 3.52 28.65
CA GLY A 248 -13.56 2.11 28.98
C GLY A 248 -12.35 1.54 29.71
N ASP A 249 -12.58 0.45 30.41
CA ASP A 249 -11.57 -0.19 31.28
C ASP A 249 -10.74 -1.24 30.53
N SER A 250 -11.04 -1.48 29.25
CA SER A 250 -10.26 -2.41 28.44
C SER A 250 -8.91 -1.82 28.03
N ARG A 251 -7.87 -2.66 28.06
CA ARG A 251 -6.56 -2.32 27.50
C ARG A 251 -6.57 -2.24 25.97
N TYR A 252 -7.63 -2.70 25.31
CA TYR A 252 -7.78 -2.70 23.86
C TYR A 252 -8.62 -1.52 23.40
N LYS A 253 -8.03 -0.65 22.58
CA LYS A 253 -8.72 0.55 22.07
C LYS A 253 -9.98 0.23 21.27
N SER A 254 -9.99 -0.88 20.52
CA SER A 254 -11.16 -1.33 19.75
C SER A 254 -12.36 -1.63 20.63
N GLU A 255 -12.16 -2.29 21.76
CA GLU A 255 -13.22 -2.56 22.73
C GLU A 255 -13.75 -1.26 23.36
N ASN A 256 -12.88 -0.33 23.74
CA ASN A 256 -13.29 0.96 24.29
C ASN A 256 -14.09 1.80 23.29
N ILE A 257 -13.76 1.75 22.00
CA ILE A 257 -14.54 2.39 20.92
C ILE A 257 -15.94 1.77 20.84
N VAL A 258 -16.02 0.45 20.78
CA VAL A 258 -17.31 -0.26 20.71
C VAL A 258 -18.14 -0.04 21.97
N TRP A 259 -17.52 -0.04 23.15
CA TRP A 259 -18.17 0.28 24.42
C TRP A 259 -18.82 1.66 24.39
N THR A 260 -18.07 2.68 23.99
CA THR A 260 -18.58 4.06 23.91
C THR A 260 -19.73 4.17 22.93
N LEU A 261 -19.60 3.56 21.74
CA LEU A 261 -20.64 3.55 20.71
C LEU A 261 -21.92 2.86 21.19
N LEU A 262 -21.79 1.71 21.84
CA LEU A 262 -22.95 0.98 22.37
C LEU A 262 -23.69 1.79 23.45
N ASN A 263 -22.95 2.46 24.33
CA ASN A 263 -23.56 3.32 25.33
C ASN A 263 -24.24 4.54 24.70
N ASP A 264 -23.67 5.15 23.69
CA ASP A 264 -24.31 6.26 22.95
C ASP A 264 -25.62 5.82 22.30
N ILE A 265 -25.64 4.67 21.63
CA ILE A 265 -26.85 4.11 20.98
C ILE A 265 -27.89 3.77 22.06
N LEU A 266 -27.51 3.12 23.13
CA LEU A 266 -28.43 2.70 24.20
C LEU A 266 -28.95 3.87 25.06
N ALA A 267 -28.32 5.05 24.98
CA ALA A 267 -28.83 6.27 25.58
C ALA A 267 -30.03 6.87 24.82
N GLU A 268 -30.28 6.46 23.57
CA GLU A 268 -31.45 6.91 22.83
C GLU A 268 -32.76 6.38 23.47
N PRO A 269 -33.82 7.19 23.50
CA PRO A 269 -35.09 6.79 24.12
C PRO A 269 -35.70 5.48 23.57
N ALA A 270 -35.44 5.17 22.30
CA ALA A 270 -35.90 3.93 21.66
C ALA A 270 -35.32 2.66 22.32
N TYR A 271 -34.14 2.76 22.92
CA TYR A 271 -33.42 1.64 23.51
C TYR A 271 -33.36 1.69 25.05
N GLY A 272 -34.16 2.55 25.70
CA GLY A 272 -34.12 2.79 27.13
C GLY A 272 -34.32 1.55 28.02
N LEU A 273 -34.90 0.46 27.46
CA LEU A 273 -35.08 -0.84 28.14
C LEU A 273 -33.90 -1.80 27.95
N LEU A 274 -32.87 -1.37 27.23
CA LEU A 274 -31.69 -2.19 26.99
C LEU A 274 -30.51 -1.71 27.83
N GLU A 275 -29.61 -2.62 28.16
CA GLU A 275 -28.31 -2.35 28.78
C GLU A 275 -27.22 -3.20 28.17
N VAL A 276 -25.98 -2.67 28.16
CA VAL A 276 -24.81 -3.39 27.74
C VAL A 276 -23.92 -3.74 28.93
N VAL A 277 -23.37 -4.93 28.92
CA VAL A 277 -22.40 -5.41 29.92
C VAL A 277 -21.16 -5.89 29.17
N SER A 278 -19.98 -5.52 29.64
CA SER A 278 -18.69 -5.94 29.08
C SER A 278 -18.17 -7.21 29.77
N GLN A 279 -17.33 -7.97 29.05
CA GLN A 279 -16.58 -9.13 29.55
C GLN A 279 -17.44 -10.17 30.25
N VAL A 280 -18.53 -10.60 29.57
CA VAL A 280 -19.50 -11.56 30.13
C VAL A 280 -18.99 -12.97 29.94
N ARG A 281 -18.78 -13.70 31.03
CA ARG A 281 -18.26 -15.07 30.97
C ARG A 281 -19.24 -16.02 30.30
N LEU A 282 -18.74 -16.86 29.40
CA LEU A 282 -19.55 -17.84 28.65
C LEU A 282 -20.33 -18.79 29.57
N ARG A 283 -19.75 -19.20 30.70
CA ARG A 283 -20.42 -20.05 31.69
C ARG A 283 -21.67 -19.42 32.30
N ASP A 284 -21.72 -18.09 32.37
CA ASP A 284 -22.87 -17.38 32.96
C ASP A 284 -23.99 -17.20 31.91
N LEU A 285 -23.65 -17.34 30.63
CA LEU A 285 -24.61 -17.28 29.52
C LEU A 285 -25.20 -18.63 29.15
N LEU A 286 -24.50 -19.71 29.43
CA LEU A 286 -24.86 -21.07 29.06
C LEU A 286 -25.11 -21.94 30.30
N PRO A 287 -26.29 -21.85 30.94
CA PRO A 287 -26.58 -22.61 32.15
C PRO A 287 -26.69 -24.12 31.91
N ASN A 288 -27.00 -24.54 30.68
CA ASN A 288 -27.05 -25.92 30.30
C ASN A 288 -26.02 -26.26 29.21
N LEU A 289 -25.09 -27.16 29.55
CA LEU A 289 -24.01 -27.59 28.69
C LEU A 289 -24.28 -28.98 28.02
N ASP A 290 -25.45 -29.57 28.16
CA ASP A 290 -25.74 -30.93 27.70
C ASP A 290 -25.60 -31.10 26.19
N ARG A 291 -25.81 -30.04 25.43
CA ARG A 291 -25.72 -30.03 23.96
C ARG A 291 -24.30 -29.83 23.42
N LEU A 292 -23.32 -29.61 24.31
CA LEU A 292 -21.94 -29.33 23.96
C LEU A 292 -21.10 -30.60 24.06
N ASN A 293 -20.12 -30.74 23.19
CA ASN A 293 -19.10 -31.79 23.31
C ASN A 293 -18.10 -31.46 24.43
N GLU A 294 -17.27 -32.41 24.86
CA GLU A 294 -16.37 -32.21 26.01
C GLU A 294 -15.38 -31.04 25.82
N ARG A 295 -14.85 -30.89 24.61
CA ARG A 295 -13.94 -29.75 24.27
C ARG A 295 -14.64 -28.41 24.39
N GLN A 296 -15.88 -28.31 23.95
CA GLN A 296 -16.70 -27.11 24.09
C GLN A 296 -17.07 -26.83 25.55
N LYS A 297 -17.41 -27.88 26.32
CA LYS A 297 -17.65 -27.74 27.76
C LYS A 297 -16.43 -27.21 28.51
N GLU A 298 -15.25 -27.74 28.18
CA GLU A 298 -13.99 -27.29 28.76
C GLU A 298 -13.71 -25.82 28.42
N PHE A 299 -13.94 -25.41 27.16
CA PHE A 299 -13.81 -24.04 26.71
C PHE A 299 -14.75 -23.09 27.46
N VAL A 300 -16.03 -23.45 27.61
CA VAL A 300 -17.01 -22.65 28.39
C VAL A 300 -16.66 -22.56 29.87
N ARG A 301 -16.09 -23.63 30.44
CA ARG A 301 -15.63 -23.65 31.84
C ARG A 301 -14.34 -22.88 32.07
N SER A 302 -13.57 -22.62 31.01
CA SER A 302 -12.37 -21.81 31.06
C SER A 302 -12.69 -20.34 31.30
N VAL A 303 -11.68 -19.46 31.31
CA VAL A 303 -11.83 -18.01 31.52
C VAL A 303 -12.38 -17.31 30.24
N SER A 304 -13.12 -18.00 29.41
CA SER A 304 -13.66 -17.44 28.17
C SER A 304 -14.81 -16.48 28.45
N ALA A 305 -14.76 -15.31 27.88
CA ALA A 305 -15.78 -14.26 27.99
C ALA A 305 -16.09 -13.69 26.60
N ILE A 306 -17.30 -13.18 26.44
CA ILE A 306 -17.72 -12.37 25.28
C ILE A 306 -17.42 -10.92 25.62
N ASP A 307 -16.95 -10.14 24.66
CA ASP A 307 -16.57 -8.74 24.88
C ASP A 307 -17.75 -7.91 25.36
N PHE A 308 -18.93 -8.05 24.72
CA PHE A 308 -20.13 -7.34 25.12
C PHE A 308 -21.39 -8.20 24.95
N ALA A 309 -22.32 -8.04 25.87
CA ALA A 309 -23.67 -8.60 25.76
C ALA A 309 -24.71 -7.51 26.04
N VAL A 310 -25.74 -7.45 25.19
CA VAL A 310 -26.87 -6.53 25.35
C VAL A 310 -28.06 -7.30 25.94
N TYR A 311 -28.60 -6.78 27.03
CA TYR A 311 -29.70 -7.37 27.80
C TYR A 311 -30.92 -6.46 27.81
N HIS A 312 -32.08 -7.06 27.92
CA HIS A 312 -33.30 -6.36 28.26
C HIS A 312 -33.35 -6.17 29.78
N LYS A 313 -33.39 -4.95 30.26
CA LYS A 313 -33.29 -4.57 31.70
C LYS A 313 -34.31 -5.31 32.60
N VAL A 314 -35.53 -5.45 32.13
CA VAL A 314 -36.61 -6.03 32.94
C VAL A 314 -36.59 -7.55 32.92
N SER A 315 -36.53 -8.16 31.73
CA SER A 315 -36.58 -9.62 31.55
C SER A 315 -35.26 -10.30 31.77
N ARG A 316 -34.16 -9.56 31.86
CA ARG A 316 -32.79 -10.08 31.96
C ARG A 316 -32.40 -11.01 30.79
N ARG A 317 -33.17 -10.99 29.73
CA ARG A 317 -32.90 -11.82 28.53
C ARG A 317 -31.79 -11.15 27.71
N MET A 318 -30.76 -11.92 27.40
CA MET A 318 -29.75 -11.52 26.45
C MET A 318 -30.36 -11.47 25.04
N LEU A 319 -30.13 -10.37 24.33
CA LEU A 319 -30.64 -10.13 22.98
C LEU A 319 -29.52 -10.21 21.96
N LEU A 320 -28.31 -9.76 22.31
CA LEU A 320 -27.19 -9.70 21.40
C LEU A 320 -25.89 -9.98 22.15
N ALA A 321 -25.02 -10.78 21.55
CA ALA A 321 -23.65 -11.02 21.96
C ALA A 321 -22.72 -10.43 20.88
N ILE A 322 -21.73 -9.67 21.31
CA ILE A 322 -20.78 -8.97 20.40
C ILE A 322 -19.37 -9.37 20.77
N GLU A 323 -18.61 -9.77 19.77
CA GLU A 323 -17.19 -10.06 19.85
C GLU A 323 -16.44 -9.05 18.98
N VAL A 324 -15.44 -8.38 19.55
CA VAL A 324 -14.67 -7.36 18.85
C VAL A 324 -13.38 -7.97 18.29
N ASN A 325 -13.38 -8.31 17.03
CA ASN A 325 -12.23 -8.92 16.36
C ASN A 325 -11.09 -7.91 16.19
N GLY A 326 -10.14 -7.92 17.12
CA GLY A 326 -8.87 -7.22 16.95
C GLY A 326 -7.95 -7.96 15.96
N THR A 327 -7.42 -7.25 14.98
CA THR A 327 -6.56 -7.80 13.90
C THR A 327 -5.31 -8.55 14.39
N ARG A 328 -4.98 -8.52 15.67
CA ARG A 328 -3.77 -9.16 16.23
C ARG A 328 -3.97 -10.55 16.81
N PHE A 329 -5.20 -10.96 17.14
CA PHE A 329 -5.44 -12.17 17.94
C PHE A 329 -6.14 -13.31 17.20
N HIS A 330 -6.76 -13.08 16.05
CA HIS A 330 -7.47 -14.12 15.30
C HIS A 330 -6.64 -14.78 14.19
N GLU A 331 -5.41 -14.33 13.93
CA GLU A 331 -4.51 -14.97 12.97
C GLU A 331 -3.77 -16.22 13.53
N GLU A 332 -3.84 -16.49 14.83
CA GLU A 332 -3.06 -17.56 15.49
C GLU A 332 -3.87 -18.78 15.96
N SER A 333 -5.19 -18.79 15.81
CA SER A 333 -6.01 -19.98 16.16
C SER A 333 -6.78 -20.47 14.94
N PRO A 334 -6.34 -21.57 14.30
CA PRO A 334 -7.20 -22.27 13.36
C PRO A 334 -8.35 -22.94 14.13
N ALA A 335 -9.58 -22.68 13.70
CA ALA A 335 -10.78 -23.34 14.18
C ALA A 335 -10.76 -24.85 13.85
#